data_7da4a2ef11dc3320b71dbc619f480ad4
#
_entry.id   7da4a2ef11dc3320b71dbc619f480ad4
#
_cell.length_a   1.000
_cell.length_b   1.000
_cell.length_c   1.000
_cell.angle_alpha   90.00
_cell.angle_beta   90.00
_cell.angle_gamma   90.00
#
_symmetry.space_group_name_H-M   'P 1'
#
loop_
_entity.id
_entity.type
_entity.pdbx_description
1 polymer ?
#
loop_
_entity_poly.entity_id
_entity_poly.type
_entity_poly.pdbx_seq_one_letter_code
_entity_poly.pdbx_strand_id
1 'polypeptide(L)'
;MEESLSGTLAIDLGNTNTVVAFQGQKDINSILVEIPNITSSPGVIPTAVWFEEPSKIPKIGLSALKMRDNLNSDLFFHSNFKRLIGNSIEKINQKNVLNPNECGEKFFQILWANIPHKYEIKRLVLTAPIDTYKGYREWLVNLCKDISVDEIALVDEPTAASLGVKVPFGSKIMTLDIGGSTVDMNIVKIEGGEGKSGPIAELLKFKGNNAVSYTHLTLPTK
;
A
#
# COMPACT_ATOMS: atom_id res chain seq x y z
N MET A 1 24.74 -20.61 4.45
CA MET A 1 23.70 -19.99 3.58
C MET A 1 22.45 -19.95 4.43
N GLU A 2 21.93 -18.74 4.72
CA GLU A 2 20.62 -18.64 5.39
C GLU A 2 19.57 -19.25 4.47
N GLU A 3 18.71 -20.09 5.03
CA GLU A 3 17.63 -20.75 4.30
C GLU A 3 16.65 -19.67 3.82
N SER A 4 16.38 -19.64 2.52
CA SER A 4 15.43 -18.68 1.95
C SER A 4 14.03 -18.96 2.46
N LEU A 5 13.35 -17.94 2.97
CA LEU A 5 11.98 -18.05 3.46
C LEU A 5 11.01 -17.90 2.31
N SER A 6 10.39 -19.01 1.90
CA SER A 6 9.37 -19.03 0.84
C SER A 6 7.99 -18.64 1.38
N GLY A 7 7.28 -17.73 0.71
CA GLY A 7 5.98 -17.30 1.22
C GLY A 7 5.26 -16.22 0.42
N THR A 8 4.36 -15.54 1.11
CA THR A 8 3.52 -14.46 0.59
C THR A 8 4.04 -13.11 1.06
N LEU A 9 4.23 -12.19 0.12
CA LEU A 9 4.47 -10.78 0.40
C LEU A 9 3.16 -10.01 0.22
N ALA A 10 2.81 -9.19 1.21
CA ALA A 10 1.69 -8.26 1.13
C ALA A 10 2.20 -6.83 1.13
N ILE A 11 1.67 -5.99 0.24
CA ILE A 11 1.98 -4.57 0.15
C ILE A 11 0.68 -3.78 0.18
N ASP A 12 0.54 -2.94 1.19
CA ASP A 12 -0.50 -1.93 1.29
C ASP A 12 0.10 -0.57 0.91
N LEU A 13 -0.15 -0.16 -0.33
CA LEU A 13 0.30 1.14 -0.83
C LEU A 13 -0.67 2.24 -0.36
N GLY A 14 -0.41 2.81 0.81
CA GLY A 14 -1.18 3.94 1.33
C GLY A 14 -0.78 5.29 0.69
N ASN A 15 -1.63 6.31 0.86
CA ASN A 15 -1.32 7.65 0.32
C ASN A 15 -0.18 8.36 1.06
N THR A 16 -0.06 8.13 2.37
CA THR A 16 0.98 8.71 3.22
C THR A 16 2.07 7.71 3.58
N ASN A 17 1.65 6.49 3.92
CA ASN A 17 2.55 5.41 4.31
C ASN A 17 2.18 4.13 3.56
N THR A 18 3.20 3.39 3.17
CA THR A 18 3.12 2.04 2.62
C THR A 18 3.55 1.05 3.68
N VAL A 19 2.85 -0.07 3.78
CA VAL A 19 3.20 -1.16 4.70
C VAL A 19 3.54 -2.39 3.91
N VAL A 20 4.62 -3.07 4.29
CA VAL A 20 5.05 -4.33 3.68
C VAL A 20 5.13 -5.41 4.76
N ALA A 21 4.47 -6.52 4.52
CA ALA A 21 4.48 -7.67 5.41
C ALA A 21 4.80 -8.96 4.63
N PHE A 22 5.45 -9.89 5.29
CA PHE A 22 5.75 -11.21 4.75
C PHE A 22 5.21 -12.30 5.67
N GLN A 23 4.66 -13.35 5.07
CA GLN A 23 4.24 -14.56 5.77
C GLN A 23 4.84 -15.79 5.10
N GLY A 24 5.69 -16.52 5.81
CA GLY A 24 6.22 -17.80 5.34
C GLY A 24 5.12 -18.82 5.19
N GLN A 25 5.30 -19.79 4.28
CA GLN A 25 4.29 -20.83 3.98
C GLN A 25 3.88 -21.67 5.19
N LYS A 26 4.76 -21.81 6.18
CA LYS A 26 4.52 -22.58 7.40
C LYS A 26 4.18 -21.70 8.61
N ASP A 27 4.18 -20.38 8.43
CA ASP A 27 3.99 -19.43 9.52
C ASP A 27 2.52 -19.11 9.72
N ILE A 28 2.11 -18.99 10.97
CA ILE A 28 0.75 -18.58 11.35
C ILE A 28 0.61 -17.07 11.30
N ASN A 29 1.70 -16.34 11.57
CA ASN A 29 1.71 -14.89 11.66
C ASN A 29 2.58 -14.28 10.57
N SER A 30 2.15 -13.14 10.07
CA SER A 30 2.98 -12.28 9.21
C SER A 30 3.97 -11.46 10.05
N ILE A 31 5.07 -11.09 9.44
CA ILE A 31 6.06 -10.17 9.99
C ILE A 31 6.14 -8.92 9.11
N LEU A 32 6.39 -7.78 9.73
CA LEU A 32 6.66 -6.54 9.00
C LEU A 32 8.05 -6.60 8.37
N VAL A 33 8.15 -6.19 7.10
CA VAL A 33 9.41 -6.21 6.36
C VAL A 33 10.14 -4.89 6.55
N GLU A 34 11.35 -4.96 7.06
CA GLU A 34 12.24 -3.81 7.15
C GLU A 34 13.19 -3.78 5.96
N ILE A 35 13.27 -2.61 5.32
CA ILE A 35 14.14 -2.36 4.19
C ILE A 35 15.06 -1.20 4.56
N PRO A 36 16.39 -1.45 4.65
CA PRO A 36 17.35 -0.42 5.05
C PRO A 36 17.24 0.85 4.22
N ASN A 37 17.25 2.00 4.87
CA ASN A 37 17.14 3.33 4.29
C ASN A 37 15.80 3.66 3.62
N ILE A 38 14.86 2.74 3.53
CA ILE A 38 13.53 2.91 2.94
C ILE A 38 12.47 2.95 4.05
N THR A 39 12.54 2.02 5.00
CA THR A 39 11.62 1.93 6.13
C THR A 39 11.94 3.00 7.18
N SER A 40 10.94 3.70 7.70
CA SER A 40 11.09 4.74 8.74
C SER A 40 10.89 4.21 10.15
N SER A 41 10.04 3.20 10.31
CA SER A 41 9.79 2.44 11.54
C SER A 41 9.37 1.04 11.13
N PRO A 42 9.34 0.04 12.02
CA PRO A 42 9.07 -1.34 11.64
C PRO A 42 7.90 -1.47 10.67
N GLY A 43 8.19 -1.93 9.46
CA GLY A 43 7.22 -2.15 8.37
C GLY A 43 6.59 -0.92 7.75
N VAL A 44 6.88 0.30 8.21
CA VAL A 44 6.29 1.54 7.70
C VAL A 44 7.24 2.27 6.78
N ILE A 45 6.80 2.52 5.56
CA ILE A 45 7.55 3.21 4.52
C ILE A 45 6.79 4.48 4.15
N PRO A 46 7.37 5.67 4.31
CA PRO A 46 6.76 6.90 3.79
C PRO A 46 6.49 6.78 2.29
N THR A 47 5.26 7.02 1.85
CA THR A 47 4.90 6.98 0.42
C THR A 47 5.36 8.26 -0.25
N ALA A 48 6.67 8.34 -0.47
CA ALA A 48 7.34 9.52 -0.99
C ALA A 48 8.46 9.14 -1.96
N VAL A 49 8.68 9.99 -2.96
CA VAL A 49 9.73 9.89 -3.97
C VAL A 49 10.49 11.20 -4.03
N TRP A 50 11.80 11.10 -4.02
CA TRP A 50 12.71 12.19 -4.38
C TRP A 50 13.27 11.93 -5.77
N PHE A 51 13.04 12.84 -6.72
CA PHE A 51 13.44 12.68 -8.11
C PHE A 51 14.03 13.97 -8.66
N GLU A 52 15.35 14.02 -8.80
CA GLU A 52 16.06 15.21 -9.28
C GLU A 52 16.09 15.29 -10.81
N GLU A 53 16.47 14.18 -11.44
CA GLU A 53 16.65 14.11 -12.89
C GLU A 53 16.64 12.65 -13.38
N PRO A 54 16.33 12.42 -14.69
CA PRO A 54 16.24 11.06 -15.24
C PRO A 54 17.54 10.24 -15.18
N SER A 55 18.70 10.91 -15.09
CA SER A 55 20.01 10.27 -14.99
C SER A 55 20.31 9.72 -13.60
N LYS A 56 19.59 10.15 -12.56
CA LYS A 56 19.77 9.71 -11.18
C LYS A 56 18.70 8.70 -10.77
N ILE A 57 19.12 7.73 -9.96
CA ILE A 57 18.19 6.79 -9.35
C ILE A 57 17.35 7.53 -8.30
N PRO A 58 16.01 7.51 -8.42
CA PRO A 58 15.15 8.13 -7.43
C PRO A 58 15.38 7.55 -6.04
N LYS A 59 15.14 8.36 -5.00
CA LYS A 59 15.08 7.87 -3.61
C LYS A 59 13.62 7.71 -3.20
N ILE A 60 13.32 6.72 -2.37
CA ILE A 60 11.96 6.50 -1.85
C ILE A 60 11.98 6.38 -0.32
N GLY A 61 10.79 6.48 0.27
CA GLY A 61 10.59 6.25 1.68
C GLY A 61 11.41 7.20 2.56
N LEU A 62 12.03 6.66 3.59
CA LEU A 62 12.87 7.40 4.53
C LEU A 62 13.99 8.19 3.83
N SER A 63 14.60 7.62 2.77
CA SER A 63 15.65 8.30 2.02
C SER A 63 15.12 9.53 1.30
N ALA A 64 13.89 9.49 0.76
CA ALA A 64 13.27 10.66 0.14
C ALA A 64 13.00 11.78 1.15
N LEU A 65 12.51 11.44 2.35
CA LEU A 65 12.32 12.41 3.43
C LEU A 65 13.64 13.06 3.85
N LYS A 66 14.69 12.26 4.05
CA LYS A 66 16.02 12.78 4.41
C LYS A 66 16.57 13.73 3.36
N MET A 67 16.37 13.46 2.06
CA MET A 67 16.81 14.37 1.01
C MET A 67 16.06 15.70 1.07
N ARG A 68 14.74 15.67 1.22
CA ARG A 68 13.91 16.87 1.40
C ARG A 68 14.40 17.72 2.58
N ASP A 69 14.57 17.07 3.75
CA ASP A 69 14.93 17.75 4.99
C ASP A 69 16.37 18.33 4.93
N ASN A 70 17.32 17.57 4.37
CA ASN A 70 18.71 18.01 4.22
C ASN A 70 18.86 19.21 3.28
N LEU A 71 18.07 19.25 2.20
CA LEU A 71 18.13 20.31 1.22
C LEU A 71 17.13 21.44 1.52
N ASN A 72 16.28 21.25 2.53
CA ASN A 72 15.18 22.15 2.88
C ASN A 72 14.39 22.61 1.65
N SER A 73 14.06 21.67 0.79
CA SER A 73 13.44 21.92 -0.52
C SER A 73 12.43 20.84 -0.87
N ASP A 74 11.26 21.26 -1.36
CA ASP A 74 10.24 20.38 -1.90
C ASP A 74 10.28 20.24 -3.43
N LEU A 75 11.25 20.88 -4.10
CA LEU A 75 11.32 21.00 -5.56
C LEU A 75 11.29 19.63 -6.27
N PHE A 76 11.95 18.63 -5.67
CA PHE A 76 12.07 17.27 -6.23
C PHE A 76 11.32 16.22 -5.41
N PHE A 77 10.54 16.68 -4.44
CA PHE A 77 9.84 15.81 -3.51
C PHE A 77 8.40 15.58 -3.96
N HIS A 78 8.03 14.31 -4.12
CA HIS A 78 6.70 13.88 -4.52
C HIS A 78 6.08 13.01 -3.43
N SER A 79 4.91 13.40 -2.96
CA SER A 79 4.10 12.65 -2.00
C SER A 79 2.62 12.77 -2.33
N ASN A 80 1.77 12.05 -1.61
CA ASN A 80 0.31 12.09 -1.80
C ASN A 80 -0.17 11.78 -3.23
N PHE A 81 0.60 11.06 -4.01
CA PHE A 81 0.30 10.77 -5.40
C PHE A 81 -0.69 9.60 -5.59
N LYS A 82 -0.83 8.69 -4.63
CA LYS A 82 -1.68 7.50 -4.77
C LYS A 82 -3.10 7.84 -5.26
N ARG A 83 -3.75 8.81 -4.64
CA ARG A 83 -5.13 9.20 -4.97
C ARG A 83 -5.30 9.81 -6.37
N LEU A 84 -4.21 10.21 -6.99
CA LEU A 84 -4.19 10.81 -8.31
C LEU A 84 -3.79 9.80 -9.40
N ILE A 85 -3.32 8.60 -9.00
CA ILE A 85 -2.98 7.52 -9.93
C ILE A 85 -4.24 7.07 -10.68
N GLY A 86 -4.10 6.87 -11.98
CA GLY A 86 -5.19 6.42 -12.84
C GLY A 86 -6.18 7.50 -13.26
N ASN A 87 -6.06 8.73 -12.76
CA ASN A 87 -6.80 9.86 -13.27
C ASN A 87 -6.19 10.34 -14.60
N SER A 88 -7.02 10.86 -15.49
CA SER A 88 -6.58 11.49 -16.74
C SER A 88 -5.89 12.81 -16.39
N ILE A 89 -4.62 12.76 -16.07
CA ILE A 89 -3.81 13.96 -15.85
C ILE A 89 -3.16 14.31 -17.17
N GLU A 90 -3.36 15.55 -17.64
CA GLU A 90 -2.60 16.10 -18.75
C GLU A 90 -1.11 15.90 -18.48
N LYS A 91 -0.37 15.45 -19.51
CA LYS A 91 1.07 15.22 -19.39
C LYS A 91 1.74 16.51 -18.91
N ILE A 92 2.29 16.48 -17.71
CA ILE A 92 3.09 17.56 -17.18
C ILE A 92 4.42 17.56 -17.97
N ASN A 93 4.51 18.40 -18.99
CA ASN A 93 5.71 18.54 -19.84
C ASN A 93 6.85 19.29 -19.13
N GLN A 94 7.05 19.09 -17.84
CA GLN A 94 8.18 19.66 -17.12
C GLN A 94 9.24 18.57 -16.90
N LYS A 95 10.46 18.87 -17.28
CA LYS A 95 11.59 17.93 -17.39
C LYS A 95 11.95 17.16 -16.11
N ASN A 96 11.56 17.67 -14.94
CA ASN A 96 11.92 17.14 -13.61
C ASN A 96 10.71 16.91 -12.70
N VAL A 97 9.51 16.90 -13.25
CA VAL A 97 8.27 16.66 -12.49
C VAL A 97 7.67 15.34 -12.94
N LEU A 98 7.57 14.40 -12.01
CA LEU A 98 6.87 13.13 -12.24
C LEU A 98 5.36 13.35 -12.12
N ASN A 99 4.60 12.75 -13.02
CA ASN A 99 3.17 12.63 -12.83
C ASN A 99 2.86 11.55 -11.76
N PRO A 100 1.65 11.52 -11.19
CA PRO A 100 1.30 10.56 -10.14
C PRO A 100 1.50 9.08 -10.50
N ASN A 101 1.25 8.69 -11.74
CA ASN A 101 1.46 7.33 -12.20
C ASN A 101 2.96 6.99 -12.20
N GLU A 102 3.79 7.88 -12.72
CA GLU A 102 5.25 7.74 -12.73
C GLU A 102 5.83 7.72 -11.30
N CYS A 103 5.30 8.54 -10.40
CA CYS A 103 5.69 8.48 -8.98
C CYS A 103 5.42 7.11 -8.38
N GLY A 104 4.22 6.59 -8.58
CA GLY A 104 3.81 5.27 -8.09
C GLY A 104 4.65 4.15 -8.71
N GLU A 105 4.90 4.19 -10.02
CA GLU A 105 5.75 3.21 -10.72
C GLU A 105 7.17 3.19 -10.17
N LYS A 106 7.81 4.35 -10.07
CA LYS A 106 9.18 4.45 -9.52
C LYS A 106 9.25 4.02 -8.07
N PHE A 107 8.26 4.44 -7.26
CA PHE A 107 8.16 4.03 -5.87
C PHE A 107 8.09 2.50 -5.77
N PHE A 108 7.17 1.87 -6.50
CA PHE A 108 6.96 0.43 -6.44
C PHE A 108 8.15 -0.35 -7.00
N GLN A 109 8.72 0.05 -8.12
CA GLN A 109 9.88 -0.62 -8.73
C GLN A 109 11.09 -0.62 -7.80
N ILE A 110 11.37 0.53 -7.14
CA ILE A 110 12.49 0.62 -6.20
C ILE A 110 12.18 -0.18 -4.94
N LEU A 111 10.94 -0.12 -4.44
CA LEU A 111 10.51 -0.93 -3.31
C LEU A 111 10.72 -2.41 -3.59
N TRP A 112 10.20 -2.90 -4.72
CA TRP A 112 10.31 -4.29 -5.15
C TRP A 112 11.76 -4.75 -5.29
N ALA A 113 12.60 -3.95 -5.94
CA ALA A 113 14.02 -4.25 -6.12
C ALA A 113 14.83 -4.29 -4.82
N ASN A 114 14.31 -3.71 -3.73
CA ASN A 114 14.96 -3.67 -2.43
C ASN A 114 14.34 -4.62 -1.39
N ILE A 115 13.36 -5.44 -1.78
CA ILE A 115 12.88 -6.51 -0.89
C ILE A 115 14.06 -7.43 -0.55
N PRO A 116 14.30 -7.73 0.75
CA PRO A 116 15.44 -8.55 1.13
C PRO A 116 15.45 -9.92 0.48
N HIS A 117 16.58 -10.33 -0.10
CA HIS A 117 16.73 -11.59 -0.82
C HIS A 117 16.50 -12.87 0.03
N LYS A 118 16.43 -12.75 1.35
CA LYS A 118 16.04 -13.86 2.23
C LYS A 118 14.58 -14.29 2.03
N TYR A 119 13.75 -13.45 1.40
CA TYR A 119 12.36 -13.78 1.09
C TYR A 119 12.23 -14.26 -0.35
N GLU A 120 11.85 -15.51 -0.52
CA GLU A 120 11.44 -16.07 -1.81
C GLU A 120 9.94 -15.85 -1.97
N ILE A 121 9.57 -14.86 -2.78
CA ILE A 121 8.18 -14.46 -2.93
C ILE A 121 7.48 -15.40 -3.91
N LYS A 122 6.56 -16.22 -3.42
CA LYS A 122 5.71 -17.09 -4.24
C LYS A 122 4.39 -16.40 -4.60
N ARG A 123 3.85 -15.64 -3.68
CA ARG A 123 2.59 -14.92 -3.85
C ARG A 123 2.76 -13.46 -3.46
N LEU A 124 2.23 -12.56 -4.30
CA LEU A 124 2.13 -11.13 -4.02
C LEU A 124 0.68 -10.75 -3.78
N VAL A 125 0.40 -10.11 -2.65
CA VAL A 125 -0.91 -9.54 -2.33
C VAL A 125 -0.79 -8.03 -2.29
N LEU A 126 -1.66 -7.35 -3.04
CA LEU A 126 -1.71 -5.90 -3.09
C LEU A 126 -3.10 -5.42 -2.66
N THR A 127 -3.16 -4.34 -1.90
CA THR A 127 -4.43 -3.72 -1.55
C THR A 127 -4.87 -2.73 -2.63
N ALA A 128 -6.17 -2.60 -2.80
CA ALA A 128 -6.77 -1.63 -3.71
C ALA A 128 -8.03 -1.02 -3.07
N PRO A 129 -8.30 0.27 -3.28
CA PRO A 129 -9.54 0.88 -2.83
C PRO A 129 -10.75 0.28 -3.56
N ILE A 130 -11.94 0.29 -2.91
CA ILE A 130 -13.13 -0.40 -3.43
C ILE A 130 -13.68 0.26 -4.70
N ASP A 131 -13.89 1.55 -4.68
CA ASP A 131 -14.88 2.13 -5.61
C ASP A 131 -14.38 3.25 -6.54
N THR A 132 -13.38 3.98 -6.18
CA THR A 132 -13.14 5.28 -6.84
C THR A 132 -12.12 5.23 -7.97
N TYR A 133 -11.45 4.10 -8.18
CA TYR A 133 -10.24 4.10 -8.99
C TYR A 133 -10.15 2.92 -9.96
N LYS A 134 -11.07 2.88 -10.91
CA LYS A 134 -10.91 1.96 -12.05
C LYS A 134 -9.53 2.11 -12.66
N GLY A 135 -9.07 3.35 -12.87
CA GLY A 135 -7.75 3.65 -13.35
C GLY A 135 -6.61 3.20 -12.42
N TYR A 136 -6.80 3.26 -11.09
CA TYR A 136 -5.82 2.76 -10.14
C TYR A 136 -5.65 1.23 -10.23
N ARG A 137 -6.74 0.48 -10.32
CA ARG A 137 -6.68 -0.98 -10.48
C ARG A 137 -6.02 -1.38 -11.79
N GLU A 138 -6.35 -0.71 -12.89
CA GLU A 138 -5.73 -0.92 -14.20
C GLU A 138 -4.23 -0.60 -14.16
N TRP A 139 -3.85 0.50 -13.51
CA TRP A 139 -2.45 0.87 -13.29
C TRP A 139 -1.72 -0.20 -12.48
N LEU A 140 -2.31 -0.68 -11.37
CA LEU A 140 -1.73 -1.69 -10.50
C LEU A 140 -1.53 -3.03 -11.23
N VAL A 141 -2.51 -3.46 -12.03
CA VAL A 141 -2.40 -4.64 -12.88
C VAL A 141 -1.27 -4.49 -13.90
N ASN A 142 -1.14 -3.32 -14.51
CA ASN A 142 -0.06 -3.04 -15.47
C ASN A 142 1.32 -3.06 -14.79
N LEU A 143 1.41 -2.50 -13.59
CA LEU A 143 2.63 -2.49 -12.78
C LEU A 143 3.13 -3.91 -12.46
N CYS A 144 2.21 -4.84 -12.30
CA CYS A 144 2.51 -6.22 -11.93
C CYS A 144 2.91 -7.11 -13.12
N LYS A 145 2.80 -6.65 -14.37
CA LYS A 145 3.07 -7.48 -15.55
C LYS A 145 4.49 -8.06 -15.62
N ASP A 146 5.44 -7.29 -15.09
CA ASP A 146 6.86 -7.67 -15.11
C ASP A 146 7.32 -8.35 -13.81
N ILE A 147 6.40 -8.63 -12.90
CA ILE A 147 6.69 -9.30 -11.64
C ILE A 147 6.57 -10.81 -11.82
N SER A 148 7.67 -11.51 -11.61
CA SER A 148 7.72 -12.96 -11.70
C SER A 148 7.47 -13.60 -10.33
N VAL A 149 6.21 -13.93 -10.06
CA VAL A 149 5.75 -14.70 -8.88
C VAL A 149 4.68 -15.70 -9.34
N ASP A 150 4.41 -16.73 -8.52
CA ASP A 150 3.45 -17.77 -8.90
C ASP A 150 2.01 -17.24 -8.94
N GLU A 151 1.67 -16.30 -8.06
CA GLU A 151 0.33 -15.71 -7.94
C GLU A 151 0.38 -14.25 -7.51
N ILE A 152 -0.50 -13.43 -8.12
CA ILE A 152 -0.75 -12.05 -7.69
C ILE A 152 -2.24 -11.90 -7.37
N ALA A 153 -2.54 -11.44 -6.15
CA ALA A 153 -3.90 -11.20 -5.69
C ALA A 153 -4.11 -9.72 -5.35
N LEU A 154 -5.26 -9.19 -5.75
CA LEU A 154 -5.73 -7.87 -5.32
C LEU A 154 -6.83 -8.04 -4.28
N VAL A 155 -6.69 -7.35 -3.16
CA VAL A 155 -7.66 -7.40 -2.04
C VAL A 155 -8.13 -5.98 -1.76
N ASP A 156 -9.42 -5.81 -1.50
CA ASP A 156 -9.93 -4.50 -1.11
C ASP A 156 -9.40 -4.10 0.27
N GLU A 157 -9.00 -2.84 0.43
CA GLU A 157 -8.43 -2.31 1.67
C GLU A 157 -9.26 -2.63 2.92
N PRO A 158 -10.59 -2.39 2.97
CA PRO A 158 -11.40 -2.73 4.13
C PRO A 158 -11.54 -4.24 4.34
N THR A 159 -11.53 -5.02 3.28
CA THR A 159 -11.50 -6.49 3.37
C THR A 159 -10.20 -6.96 4.02
N ALA A 160 -9.07 -6.43 3.58
CA ALA A 160 -7.77 -6.75 4.15
C ALA A 160 -7.70 -6.36 5.64
N ALA A 161 -8.15 -5.15 5.99
CA ALA A 161 -8.20 -4.69 7.38
C ALA A 161 -9.08 -5.59 8.26
N SER A 162 -10.25 -5.98 7.75
CA SER A 162 -11.20 -6.85 8.47
C SER A 162 -10.66 -8.26 8.69
N LEU A 163 -9.92 -8.81 7.72
CA LEU A 163 -9.28 -10.12 7.86
C LEU A 163 -8.13 -10.10 8.87
N GLY A 164 -7.47 -8.95 9.03
CA GLY A 164 -6.41 -8.75 10.03
C GLY A 164 -6.91 -8.80 11.48
N VAL A 165 -8.21 -8.56 11.71
CA VAL A 165 -8.83 -8.61 13.03
C VAL A 165 -9.35 -10.03 13.28
N LYS A 166 -8.79 -10.70 14.29
CA LYS A 166 -9.20 -12.06 14.66
C LYS A 166 -10.56 -12.04 15.39
N VAL A 167 -11.65 -12.14 14.62
CA VAL A 167 -13.01 -12.21 15.16
C VAL A 167 -13.67 -13.54 14.79
N PRO A 168 -14.69 -14.00 15.53
CA PRO A 168 -15.44 -15.21 15.21
C PRO A 168 -16.10 -15.14 13.82
N PHE A 169 -16.23 -16.30 13.16
CA PHE A 169 -17.00 -16.40 11.93
C PHE A 169 -18.46 -15.98 12.16
N GLY A 170 -19.08 -15.39 11.16
CA GLY A 170 -20.41 -14.80 11.22
C GLY A 170 -20.44 -13.36 11.76
N SER A 171 -19.32 -12.85 12.30
CA SER A 171 -19.23 -11.49 12.78
C SER A 171 -19.40 -10.49 11.65
N LYS A 172 -20.12 -9.39 11.93
CA LYS A 172 -20.15 -8.19 11.08
C LYS A 172 -19.25 -7.14 11.71
N ILE A 173 -18.29 -6.68 10.96
CA ILE A 173 -17.31 -5.67 11.40
C ILE A 173 -17.61 -4.38 10.66
N MET A 174 -17.72 -3.30 11.38
CA MET A 174 -17.67 -1.95 10.82
C MET A 174 -16.24 -1.46 10.94
N THR A 175 -15.61 -1.19 9.81
CA THR A 175 -14.30 -0.52 9.76
C THR A 175 -14.50 0.95 9.43
N LEU A 176 -13.81 1.79 10.18
CA LEU A 176 -13.66 3.22 9.90
C LEU A 176 -12.19 3.47 9.63
N ASP A 177 -11.86 3.64 8.37
CA ASP A 177 -10.50 3.98 7.94
C ASP A 177 -10.36 5.49 7.82
N ILE A 178 -9.46 6.05 8.63
CA ILE A 178 -9.14 7.47 8.63
C ILE A 178 -7.70 7.62 8.14
N GLY A 179 -7.56 7.71 6.84
CA GLY A 179 -6.29 7.89 6.17
C GLY A 179 -5.81 9.35 6.15
N GLY A 180 -4.64 9.57 5.56
CA GLY A 180 -4.08 10.92 5.37
C GLY A 180 -4.91 11.81 4.44
N SER A 181 -5.85 11.27 3.68
CA SER A 181 -6.63 12.01 2.67
C SER A 181 -8.07 11.53 2.48
N THR A 182 -8.46 10.40 3.07
CA THR A 182 -9.79 9.79 2.93
C THR A 182 -10.32 9.36 4.28
N VAL A 183 -11.63 9.32 4.38
CA VAL A 183 -12.37 8.67 5.47
C VAL A 183 -13.33 7.68 4.83
N ASP A 184 -13.10 6.41 5.05
CA ASP A 184 -13.88 5.32 4.48
C ASP A 184 -14.56 4.51 5.57
N MET A 185 -15.86 4.26 5.41
CA MET A 185 -16.66 3.44 6.31
C MET A 185 -17.16 2.22 5.56
N ASN A 186 -16.91 1.05 6.13
CA ASN A 186 -17.27 -0.21 5.51
C ASN A 186 -17.92 -1.15 6.52
N ILE A 187 -18.82 -2.01 6.05
CA ILE A 187 -19.35 -3.12 6.83
C ILE A 187 -19.00 -4.41 6.10
N VAL A 188 -18.23 -5.24 6.77
CA VAL A 188 -17.74 -6.52 6.24
C VAL A 188 -18.25 -7.64 7.13
N LYS A 189 -18.72 -8.73 6.52
CA LYS A 189 -19.07 -9.97 7.22
C LYS A 189 -17.92 -10.96 7.08
N ILE A 190 -17.47 -11.51 8.19
CA ILE A 190 -16.46 -12.57 8.19
C ILE A 190 -17.17 -13.92 8.12
N GLU A 191 -16.92 -14.67 7.06
CA GLU A 191 -17.48 -16.00 6.86
C GLU A 191 -16.41 -17.07 7.08
N GLY A 192 -16.83 -18.25 7.53
CA GLY A 192 -15.97 -19.42 7.57
C GLY A 192 -15.82 -19.97 6.16
N GLY A 193 -14.58 -20.13 5.68
CA GLY A 193 -14.33 -20.92 4.48
C GLY A 193 -14.54 -22.40 4.74
N GLU A 194 -15.21 -23.12 3.85
CA GLU A 194 -15.23 -24.57 3.90
C GLU A 194 -13.90 -25.14 3.39
N GLY A 195 -13.35 -26.11 4.11
CA GLY A 195 -12.11 -26.80 3.74
C GLY A 195 -10.83 -26.03 4.10
N LYS A 196 -9.85 -26.02 3.19
CA LYS A 196 -8.53 -25.38 3.39
C LYS A 196 -8.53 -23.86 3.21
N SER A 197 -9.66 -23.29 2.87
CA SER A 197 -9.82 -21.84 2.71
C SER A 197 -9.96 -21.20 4.09
N GLY A 198 -9.10 -20.25 4.41
CA GLY A 198 -9.19 -19.45 5.62
C GLY A 198 -10.47 -18.60 5.67
N PRO A 199 -10.55 -17.64 6.60
CA PRO A 199 -11.69 -16.73 6.68
C PRO A 199 -11.88 -15.97 5.37
N ILE A 200 -13.13 -15.87 4.94
CA ILE A 200 -13.55 -15.08 3.77
C ILE A 200 -14.28 -13.85 4.29
N ALA A 201 -13.99 -12.69 3.74
CA ALA A 201 -14.67 -11.47 4.07
C ALA A 201 -15.58 -11.03 2.93
N GLU A 202 -16.85 -10.82 3.23
CA GLU A 202 -17.86 -10.30 2.30
C GLU A 202 -18.15 -8.84 2.62
N LEU A 203 -17.92 -7.96 1.64
CA LEU A 203 -18.25 -6.55 1.76
C LEU A 203 -19.76 -6.37 1.64
N LEU A 204 -20.42 -5.98 2.75
CA LEU A 204 -21.88 -5.77 2.78
C LEU A 204 -22.27 -4.34 2.39
N LYS A 205 -21.50 -3.35 2.80
CA LYS A 205 -21.77 -1.93 2.53
C LYS A 205 -20.51 -1.09 2.61
N PHE A 206 -20.45 -0.11 1.71
CA PHE A 206 -19.36 0.86 1.63
C PHE A 206 -19.91 2.28 1.57
N LYS A 207 -19.24 3.22 2.23
CA LYS A 207 -19.43 4.65 2.05
C LYS A 207 -18.07 5.33 2.23
N GLY A 208 -17.54 5.91 1.16
CA GLY A 208 -16.32 6.70 1.18
C GLY A 208 -16.59 8.18 0.92
N ASN A 209 -15.74 9.02 1.47
CA ASN A 209 -15.74 10.46 1.23
C ASN A 209 -14.30 10.93 0.99
N ASN A 210 -14.06 11.55 -0.15
CA ASN A 210 -12.80 12.24 -0.45
C ASN A 210 -12.72 13.57 0.29
N ALA A 211 -12.97 13.58 1.59
CA ALA A 211 -12.93 14.80 2.36
C ALA A 211 -11.75 14.77 3.32
N VAL A 212 -10.86 15.65 3.05
CA VAL A 212 -9.77 15.96 3.89
C VAL A 212 -10.01 17.02 4.85
N SER A 213 -9.61 16.87 5.94
CA SER A 213 -9.09 17.83 6.90
C SER A 213 -9.33 17.28 8.28
N TYR A 214 -8.28 17.09 8.98
CA TYR A 214 -8.32 16.88 10.43
C TYR A 214 -8.91 18.10 11.10
N THR A 215 -10.22 18.22 11.08
CA THR A 215 -10.94 19.02 12.03
C THR A 215 -11.45 18.05 13.09
N HIS A 216 -11.04 18.28 14.32
CA HIS A 216 -11.32 17.51 15.50
C HIS A 216 -12.72 16.88 15.52
N LEU A 217 -12.80 15.55 15.38
CA LEU A 217 -13.97 14.79 15.74
C LEU A 217 -14.00 14.71 17.26
N THR A 218 -14.70 15.64 17.89
CA THR A 218 -15.11 15.48 19.28
C THR A 218 -16.22 14.44 19.30
N LEU A 219 -15.90 13.23 19.77
CA LEU A 219 -16.92 12.27 20.13
C LEU A 219 -17.70 12.83 21.33
N PRO A 220 -19.04 12.82 21.32
CA PRO A 220 -19.82 13.20 22.50
C PRO A 220 -19.50 12.20 23.60
N THR A 221 -18.83 12.66 24.63
CA THR A 221 -18.72 11.94 25.91
C THR A 221 -20.09 11.94 26.58
N LYS A 222 -20.66 10.75 26.75
CA LYS A 222 -21.71 10.51 27.77
C LYS A 222 -21.07 10.10 29.05
#